data_74c37738f5b1531c423c9a0e30cbc5b3
#
_entry.id   74c37738f5b1531c423c9a0e30cbc5b3
#
_cell.length_a   1.000
_cell.length_b   1.000
_cell.length_c   1.000
_cell.angle_alpha   90.00
_cell.angle_beta   90.00
_cell.angle_gamma   90.00
#
_symmetry.space_group_name_H-M   'P 1'
#
loop_
_entity.id
_entity.type
_entity.pdbx_description
1 polymer ?
#
loop_
_entity_poly.entity_id
_entity_poly.type
_entity_poly.pdbx_seq_one_letter_code
_entity_poly.pdbx_strand_id
1 'polypeptide(L)'
;MKQFHKGKLAWALILSVAPGVLSADSIKFDFRDPKKVNNVVFLMDAPLESINGTATGVSGTVSFDPAKPAATTGKIVLATSSLHVDNPLMKKHMLDEGWMHVSKFPTIEFVAVKMTNVKTSGTTIIATIAGKLTVKGVTKKVSVPVRLTYLKGMLIKRNRVPGDLLVLRCDFTIKRSDFGINAGNNEEKVSDEIELKLRVAGAAPY
;
A
#
# COMPACT_ATOMS: atom_id res chain seq x y z
N MET A 1 -73.91 2.44 47.01
CA MET A 1 -72.47 2.80 47.18
C MET A 1 -71.65 1.88 46.36
N LYS A 2 -71.12 2.29 45.22
CA LYS A 2 -70.25 1.49 44.34
C LYS A 2 -68.81 2.01 44.50
N GLN A 3 -67.89 1.13 44.99
CA GLN A 3 -66.45 1.46 45.09
C GLN A 3 -65.82 1.19 43.75
N PHE A 4 -65.12 2.22 43.24
CA PHE A 4 -64.23 2.10 42.07
C PHE A 4 -62.82 1.64 42.50
N HIS A 5 -62.40 0.48 42.03
CA HIS A 5 -61.00 0.02 42.13
C HIS A 5 -60.17 0.72 41.07
N LYS A 6 -59.17 1.49 41.52
CA LYS A 6 -58.15 2.09 40.64
C LYS A 6 -57.04 1.02 40.39
N GLY A 7 -57.03 0.45 39.21
CA GLY A 7 -55.92 -0.39 38.78
C GLY A 7 -54.69 0.48 38.44
N LYS A 8 -53.54 0.19 39.11
CA LYS A 8 -52.25 0.81 38.79
C LYS A 8 -51.62 0.02 37.63
N LEU A 9 -51.51 0.68 36.47
CA LEU A 9 -50.76 0.17 35.33
C LEU A 9 -49.26 0.38 35.60
N ALA A 10 -48.50 -0.69 35.84
CA ALA A 10 -47.07 -0.63 35.93
C ALA A 10 -46.46 -0.70 34.51
N TRP A 11 -45.85 0.39 34.08
CA TRP A 11 -45.07 0.43 32.83
C TRP A 11 -43.70 -0.22 33.13
N ALA A 12 -43.47 -1.39 32.57
CA ALA A 12 -42.15 -2.02 32.54
C ALA A 12 -41.27 -1.32 31.46
N LEU A 13 -40.28 -0.58 31.90
CA LEU A 13 -39.25 0.01 31.04
C LEU A 13 -38.34 -1.14 30.58
N ILE A 14 -38.47 -1.57 29.32
CA ILE A 14 -37.53 -2.52 28.69
C ILE A 14 -36.31 -1.69 28.26
N LEU A 15 -35.24 -1.79 29.04
CA LEU A 15 -33.93 -1.24 28.68
C LEU A 15 -33.34 -2.14 27.58
N SER A 16 -33.46 -1.75 26.32
CA SER A 16 -32.76 -2.43 25.24
C SER A 16 -31.27 -2.05 25.28
N VAL A 17 -30.47 -2.95 25.82
CA VAL A 17 -29.00 -2.86 25.69
C VAL A 17 -28.66 -3.19 24.23
N ALA A 18 -28.39 -2.15 23.43
CA ALA A 18 -27.81 -2.32 22.12
C ALA A 18 -26.41 -2.96 22.29
N PRO A 19 -26.07 -4.06 21.59
CA PRO A 19 -24.74 -4.60 21.64
C PRO A 19 -23.78 -3.54 21.09
N GLY A 20 -22.92 -3.00 21.95
CA GLY A 20 -21.82 -2.14 21.54
C GLY A 20 -20.96 -2.89 20.53
N VAL A 21 -20.95 -2.46 19.27
CA VAL A 21 -20.01 -2.96 18.28
C VAL A 21 -18.63 -2.52 18.75
N LEU A 22 -17.89 -3.43 19.40
CA LEU A 22 -16.46 -3.25 19.65
C LEU A 22 -15.80 -3.06 18.28
N SER A 23 -15.54 -1.82 17.92
CA SER A 23 -14.69 -1.51 16.77
C SER A 23 -13.30 -1.98 17.15
N ALA A 24 -12.83 -3.05 16.53
CA ALA A 24 -11.44 -3.44 16.67
C ALA A 24 -10.60 -2.25 16.16
N ASP A 25 -9.67 -1.78 17.00
CA ASP A 25 -8.80 -0.68 16.62
C ASP A 25 -7.94 -1.09 15.42
N SER A 26 -7.76 -0.16 14.46
CA SER A 26 -6.90 -0.43 13.31
C SER A 26 -5.46 -0.62 13.76
N ILE A 27 -4.81 -1.66 13.26
CA ILE A 27 -3.41 -1.98 13.54
C ILE A 27 -2.54 -1.16 12.58
N LYS A 28 -1.52 -0.50 13.13
CA LYS A 28 -0.57 0.30 12.37
C LYS A 28 0.66 -0.53 12.00
N PHE A 29 0.90 -0.73 10.70
CA PHE A 29 2.03 -1.49 10.17
C PHE A 29 3.08 -0.54 9.59
N ASP A 30 4.33 -0.66 10.06
CA ASP A 30 5.50 0.04 9.49
C ASP A 30 6.14 -0.84 8.41
N PHE A 31 6.29 -0.29 7.20
CA PHE A 31 6.88 -0.97 6.06
C PHE A 31 8.38 -0.74 5.91
N ARG A 32 9.01 -0.01 6.82
CA ARG A 32 10.47 0.07 6.89
C ARG A 32 11.05 -1.30 7.20
N ASP A 33 11.94 -1.78 6.34
CA ASP A 33 12.55 -3.09 6.50
C ASP A 33 14.08 -2.98 6.70
N PRO A 34 14.57 -3.15 7.93
CA PRO A 34 16.01 -3.12 8.21
C PRO A 34 16.82 -4.16 7.43
N LYS A 35 16.16 -5.28 7.03
CA LYS A 35 16.80 -6.36 6.26
C LYS A 35 16.87 -6.05 4.77
N LYS A 36 16.21 -4.99 4.29
CA LYS A 36 16.11 -4.60 2.88
C LYS A 36 15.56 -5.70 1.96
N VAL A 37 14.68 -6.55 2.49
CA VAL A 37 13.98 -7.60 1.73
C VAL A 37 12.74 -7.04 1.02
N ASN A 38 12.11 -6.00 1.61
CA ASN A 38 11.05 -5.25 0.95
C ASN A 38 11.60 -4.62 -0.33
N ASN A 39 10.99 -4.92 -1.47
CA ASN A 39 11.46 -4.41 -2.75
C ASN A 39 10.33 -4.08 -3.71
N VAL A 40 10.68 -3.24 -4.67
CA VAL A 40 9.94 -2.98 -5.89
C VAL A 40 10.82 -3.47 -7.05
N VAL A 41 10.27 -4.29 -7.92
CA VAL A 41 10.89 -4.66 -9.20
C VAL A 41 10.21 -3.87 -10.29
N PHE A 42 10.98 -3.35 -11.24
CA PHE A 42 10.44 -2.69 -12.42
C PHE A 42 11.03 -3.27 -13.70
N LEU A 43 10.22 -3.28 -14.75
CA LEU A 43 10.57 -3.73 -16.08
C LEU A 43 10.14 -2.67 -17.09
N MET A 44 11.03 -2.31 -18.00
CA MET A 44 10.75 -1.53 -19.21
C MET A 44 11.19 -2.35 -20.40
N ASP A 45 10.22 -2.94 -21.11
CA ASP A 45 10.47 -3.79 -22.26
C ASP A 45 10.20 -3.00 -23.54
N ALA A 46 11.27 -2.62 -24.21
CA ALA A 46 11.26 -1.84 -25.44
C ALA A 46 11.69 -2.71 -26.63
N PRO A 47 11.41 -2.29 -27.88
CA PRO A 47 11.74 -3.09 -29.07
C PRO A 47 13.22 -3.49 -29.20
N LEU A 48 14.13 -2.66 -28.74
CA LEU A 48 15.57 -2.91 -28.86
C LEU A 48 16.24 -3.35 -27.56
N GLU A 49 15.69 -2.96 -26.40
CA GLU A 49 16.31 -3.23 -25.08
C GLU A 49 15.26 -3.57 -24.04
N SER A 50 15.58 -4.51 -23.14
CA SER A 50 14.76 -4.82 -21.98
C SER A 50 15.51 -4.46 -20.72
N ILE A 51 14.98 -3.48 -19.95
CA ILE A 51 15.61 -2.94 -18.75
C ILE A 51 14.89 -3.43 -17.52
N ASN A 52 15.61 -4.20 -16.69
CA ASN A 52 15.13 -4.68 -15.40
C ASN A 52 15.82 -3.93 -14.27
N GLY A 53 15.07 -3.57 -13.25
CA GLY A 53 15.66 -2.94 -12.08
C GLY A 53 14.90 -3.22 -10.80
N THR A 54 15.48 -2.79 -9.70
CA THR A 54 14.92 -2.96 -8.34
C THR A 54 15.04 -1.68 -7.54
N ALA A 55 14.26 -1.60 -6.44
CA ALA A 55 14.42 -0.59 -5.42
C ALA A 55 14.07 -1.16 -4.04
N THR A 56 14.90 -0.92 -3.04
CA THR A 56 14.79 -1.49 -1.69
C THR A 56 14.52 -0.47 -0.59
N GLY A 57 14.51 0.82 -0.92
CA GLY A 57 14.28 1.94 0.02
C GLY A 57 12.80 2.14 0.38
N VAL A 58 12.08 1.04 0.63
CA VAL A 58 10.65 1.09 0.98
C VAL A 58 10.46 1.47 2.44
N SER A 59 9.51 2.36 2.69
CA SER A 59 9.05 2.79 4.01
C SER A 59 7.59 3.20 3.96
N GLY A 60 7.05 3.73 5.06
CA GLY A 60 5.67 4.20 5.15
C GLY A 60 4.85 3.40 6.12
N THR A 61 3.60 3.79 6.28
CA THR A 61 2.70 3.21 7.29
C THR A 61 1.34 2.93 6.68
N VAL A 62 0.77 1.78 7.04
CA VAL A 62 -0.58 1.38 6.69
C VAL A 62 -1.35 1.06 7.96
N SER A 63 -2.53 1.68 8.12
CA SER A 63 -3.52 1.33 9.15
C SER A 63 -4.49 0.32 8.56
N PHE A 64 -4.56 -0.85 9.17
CA PHE A 64 -5.35 -1.98 8.69
C PHE A 64 -6.20 -2.57 9.81
N ASP A 65 -7.49 -2.73 9.56
CA ASP A 65 -8.43 -3.42 10.44
C ASP A 65 -8.82 -4.77 9.82
N PRO A 66 -8.43 -5.90 10.42
CA PRO A 66 -8.79 -7.23 9.91
C PRO A 66 -10.31 -7.47 9.81
N ALA A 67 -11.10 -6.82 10.68
CA ALA A 67 -12.56 -6.92 10.68
C ALA A 67 -13.20 -6.03 9.61
N LYS A 68 -12.50 -4.96 9.19
CA LYS A 68 -12.99 -3.97 8.21
C LYS A 68 -11.89 -3.63 7.17
N PRO A 69 -11.43 -4.58 6.35
CA PRO A 69 -10.33 -4.35 5.41
C PRO A 69 -10.55 -3.17 4.45
N ALA A 70 -11.81 -2.89 4.10
CA ALA A 70 -12.15 -1.75 3.24
C ALA A 70 -11.81 -0.38 3.84
N ALA A 71 -11.64 -0.30 5.17
CA ALA A 71 -11.24 0.93 5.88
C ALA A 71 -9.72 1.16 5.88
N THR A 72 -8.94 0.33 5.19
CA THR A 72 -7.48 0.46 5.10
C THR A 72 -7.08 1.81 4.53
N THR A 73 -6.18 2.49 5.24
CA THR A 73 -5.57 3.75 4.84
C THR A 73 -4.06 3.66 4.99
N GLY A 74 -3.33 4.52 4.31
CA GLY A 74 -1.88 4.57 4.50
C GLY A 74 -1.11 5.18 3.35
N LYS A 75 0.20 5.20 3.55
CA LYS A 75 1.16 5.72 2.58
C LYS A 75 2.36 4.77 2.50
N ILE A 76 2.75 4.43 1.28
CA ILE A 76 4.01 3.76 0.98
C ILE A 76 4.92 4.77 0.30
N VAL A 77 6.16 4.80 0.73
CA VAL A 77 7.21 5.69 0.23
C VAL A 77 8.39 4.85 -0.25
N LEU A 78 8.94 5.20 -1.39
CA LEU A 78 10.15 4.63 -1.94
C LEU A 78 11.21 5.71 -2.06
N ALA A 79 12.39 5.50 -1.48
CA ALA A 79 13.54 6.38 -1.66
C ALA A 79 14.03 6.25 -3.12
N THR A 80 13.99 7.34 -3.89
CA THR A 80 14.38 7.34 -5.31
C THR A 80 15.85 6.95 -5.50
N SER A 81 16.70 7.28 -4.53
CA SER A 81 18.12 6.88 -4.53
C SER A 81 18.36 5.37 -4.42
N SER A 82 17.33 4.60 -4.03
CA SER A 82 17.41 3.14 -3.95
C SER A 82 17.12 2.42 -5.27
N LEU A 83 16.75 3.15 -6.32
CA LEU A 83 16.61 2.61 -7.68
C LEU A 83 17.94 2.05 -8.17
N HIS A 84 17.90 0.85 -8.72
CA HIS A 84 19.08 0.13 -9.15
C HIS A 84 18.82 -0.63 -10.45
N VAL A 85 19.76 -0.53 -11.38
CA VAL A 85 19.95 -1.38 -12.55
C VAL A 85 21.39 -1.83 -12.57
N ASP A 86 21.68 -2.98 -13.16
CA ASP A 86 23.03 -3.58 -13.10
C ASP A 86 24.07 -2.77 -13.88
N ASN A 87 23.70 -2.12 -14.99
CA ASN A 87 24.61 -1.28 -15.76
C ASN A 87 24.89 0.04 -15.00
N PRO A 88 26.16 0.33 -14.58
CA PRO A 88 26.48 1.51 -13.79
C PRO A 88 26.20 2.84 -14.50
N LEU A 89 26.43 2.90 -15.82
CA LEU A 89 26.19 4.11 -16.61
C LEU A 89 24.69 4.36 -16.75
N MET A 90 23.90 3.33 -17.02
CA MET A 90 22.44 3.42 -17.05
C MET A 90 21.88 3.83 -15.69
N LYS A 91 22.41 3.27 -14.59
CA LYS A 91 22.03 3.68 -13.23
C LYS A 91 22.30 5.17 -13.01
N LYS A 92 23.46 5.67 -13.41
CA LYS A 92 23.81 7.08 -13.30
C LYS A 92 22.80 7.94 -14.06
N HIS A 93 22.52 7.62 -15.32
CA HIS A 93 21.53 8.36 -16.14
C HIS A 93 20.12 8.31 -15.52
N MET A 94 19.69 7.15 -15.04
CA MET A 94 18.37 6.99 -14.40
C MET A 94 18.20 7.93 -13.19
N LEU A 95 19.26 8.20 -12.43
CA LEU A 95 19.21 9.05 -11.24
C LEU A 95 19.41 10.54 -11.55
N ASP A 96 19.92 10.87 -12.73
CA ASP A 96 20.21 12.24 -13.16
C ASP A 96 18.95 13.07 -13.46
N GLU A 97 19.14 14.37 -13.71
CA GLU A 97 18.10 15.39 -13.92
C GLU A 97 17.13 15.05 -15.07
N GLY A 98 17.65 14.54 -16.19
CA GLY A 98 16.86 14.18 -17.38
C GLY A 98 15.85 13.04 -17.12
N TRP A 99 16.12 12.22 -16.11
CA TRP A 99 15.28 11.08 -15.74
C TRP A 99 14.57 11.29 -14.39
N MET A 100 15.07 10.71 -13.32
CA MET A 100 14.39 10.75 -12.01
C MET A 100 14.70 12.01 -11.19
N HIS A 101 15.78 12.72 -11.49
CA HIS A 101 16.24 13.92 -10.79
C HIS A 101 16.24 13.76 -9.27
N VAL A 102 16.97 12.75 -8.80
CA VAL A 102 16.91 12.27 -7.41
C VAL A 102 17.24 13.34 -6.39
N SER A 103 18.14 14.28 -6.71
CA SER A 103 18.49 15.42 -5.84
C SER A 103 17.30 16.35 -5.56
N LYS A 104 16.38 16.48 -6.52
CA LYS A 104 15.17 17.33 -6.40
C LYS A 104 13.94 16.52 -5.94
N PHE A 105 13.86 15.26 -6.34
CA PHE A 105 12.72 14.37 -6.05
C PHE A 105 13.19 13.11 -5.34
N PRO A 106 13.53 13.21 -4.03
CA PRO A 106 14.14 12.11 -3.29
C PRO A 106 13.22 10.95 -2.99
N THR A 107 11.88 11.11 -3.21
CA THR A 107 10.88 10.09 -2.91
C THR A 107 9.88 9.89 -4.04
N ILE A 108 9.40 8.65 -4.17
CA ILE A 108 8.20 8.26 -4.86
C ILE A 108 7.18 7.90 -3.80
N GLU A 109 5.93 8.40 -3.90
CA GLU A 109 4.93 8.21 -2.86
C GLU A 109 3.62 7.67 -3.43
N PHE A 110 3.02 6.68 -2.76
CA PHE A 110 1.66 6.25 -3.00
C PHE A 110 0.83 6.46 -1.74
N VAL A 111 -0.25 7.24 -1.86
CA VAL A 111 -1.22 7.48 -0.78
C VAL A 111 -2.52 6.80 -1.13
N ALA A 112 -2.93 5.82 -0.32
CA ALA A 112 -4.21 5.13 -0.46
C ALA A 112 -5.36 6.08 -0.12
N VAL A 113 -6.39 6.13 -1.00
CA VAL A 113 -7.59 6.96 -0.80
C VAL A 113 -8.81 6.10 -0.51
N LYS A 114 -8.97 4.99 -1.25
CA LYS A 114 -10.14 4.11 -1.13
C LYS A 114 -9.79 2.69 -1.55
N MET A 115 -10.26 1.73 -0.79
CA MET A 115 -10.22 0.31 -1.16
C MET A 115 -11.60 -0.15 -1.62
N THR A 116 -11.66 -0.86 -2.74
CA THR A 116 -12.89 -1.37 -3.37
C THR A 116 -12.71 -2.82 -3.80
N ASN A 117 -13.79 -3.50 -4.22
CA ASN A 117 -13.77 -4.88 -4.70
C ASN A 117 -13.13 -5.86 -3.70
N VAL A 118 -13.36 -5.62 -2.41
CA VAL A 118 -12.72 -6.40 -1.33
C VAL A 118 -13.32 -7.80 -1.28
N LYS A 119 -12.45 -8.80 -1.45
CA LYS A 119 -12.78 -10.22 -1.30
C LYS A 119 -11.82 -10.84 -0.30
N THR A 120 -12.34 -11.40 0.80
CA THR A 120 -11.55 -12.03 1.86
C THR A 120 -11.69 -13.55 1.79
N SER A 121 -10.56 -14.25 1.86
CA SER A 121 -10.47 -15.70 1.96
C SER A 121 -9.38 -16.08 2.97
N GLY A 122 -9.78 -16.53 4.15
CA GLY A 122 -8.87 -16.78 5.27
C GLY A 122 -8.08 -15.51 5.63
N THR A 123 -6.76 -15.59 5.58
CA THR A 123 -5.85 -14.48 5.87
C THR A 123 -5.58 -13.57 4.67
N THR A 124 -6.10 -13.92 3.47
CA THR A 124 -5.83 -13.20 2.22
C THR A 124 -7.00 -12.32 1.83
N ILE A 125 -6.69 -11.08 1.47
CA ILE A 125 -7.63 -10.09 0.97
C ILE A 125 -7.17 -9.68 -0.44
N ILE A 126 -8.06 -9.79 -1.42
CA ILE A 126 -7.87 -9.28 -2.78
C ILE A 126 -8.77 -8.05 -2.92
N ALA A 127 -8.21 -6.96 -3.41
CA ALA A 127 -8.92 -5.70 -3.54
C ALA A 127 -8.32 -4.83 -4.65
N THR A 128 -8.99 -3.71 -4.93
CA THR A 128 -8.46 -2.61 -5.73
C THR A 128 -8.27 -1.40 -4.82
N ILE A 129 -7.08 -0.78 -4.81
CA ILE A 129 -6.82 0.47 -4.09
C ILE A 129 -6.75 1.61 -5.09
N ALA A 130 -7.70 2.55 -5.00
CA ALA A 130 -7.59 3.85 -5.63
C ALA A 130 -6.72 4.75 -4.77
N GLY A 131 -5.72 5.40 -5.36
CA GLY A 131 -4.77 6.23 -4.63
C GLY A 131 -4.17 7.35 -5.49
N LYS A 132 -3.27 8.09 -4.87
CA LYS A 132 -2.45 9.12 -5.52
C LYS A 132 -1.02 8.63 -5.57
N LEU A 133 -0.47 8.48 -6.78
CA LEU A 133 0.94 8.16 -7.01
C LEU A 133 1.66 9.44 -7.41
N THR A 134 2.71 9.77 -6.68
CA THR A 134 3.60 10.91 -6.97
C THR A 134 4.97 10.39 -7.38
N VAL A 135 5.39 10.70 -8.59
CA VAL A 135 6.71 10.38 -9.14
C VAL A 135 7.28 11.65 -9.77
N LYS A 136 8.56 11.95 -9.51
CA LYS A 136 9.26 13.15 -10.07
C LYS A 136 8.44 14.45 -9.91
N GLY A 137 7.74 14.60 -8.75
CA GLY A 137 6.91 15.77 -8.44
C GLY A 137 5.53 15.79 -9.11
N VAL A 138 5.24 14.87 -10.02
CA VAL A 138 3.93 14.78 -10.69
C VAL A 138 3.04 13.78 -9.95
N THR A 139 1.81 14.18 -9.63
CA THR A 139 0.83 13.33 -8.94
C THR A 139 -0.29 12.90 -9.88
N LYS A 140 -0.52 11.60 -9.98
CA LYS A 140 -1.62 11.00 -10.76
C LYS A 140 -2.53 10.16 -9.85
N LYS A 141 -3.83 10.13 -10.17
CA LYS A 141 -4.76 9.15 -9.59
C LYS A 141 -4.57 7.82 -10.29
N VAL A 142 -4.33 6.77 -9.53
CA VAL A 142 -4.17 5.41 -10.04
C VAL A 142 -5.03 4.44 -9.26
N SER A 143 -5.41 3.34 -9.91
CA SER A 143 -6.13 2.22 -9.28
C SER A 143 -5.31 0.96 -9.47
N VAL A 144 -4.90 0.34 -8.37
CA VAL A 144 -3.97 -0.78 -8.40
C VAL A 144 -4.60 -2.03 -7.77
N PRO A 145 -4.49 -3.20 -8.41
CA PRO A 145 -4.90 -4.46 -7.81
C PRO A 145 -3.93 -4.84 -6.71
N VAL A 146 -4.44 -5.23 -5.55
CA VAL A 146 -3.61 -5.61 -4.40
C VAL A 146 -4.05 -6.93 -3.81
N ARG A 147 -3.07 -7.66 -3.32
CA ARG A 147 -3.25 -8.79 -2.42
C ARG A 147 -2.62 -8.45 -1.08
N LEU A 148 -3.44 -8.37 -0.04
CA LEU A 148 -3.00 -8.25 1.33
C LEU A 148 -3.08 -9.62 2.01
N THR A 149 -2.11 -9.95 2.86
CA THR A 149 -2.17 -11.13 3.72
C THR A 149 -1.85 -10.70 5.14
N TYR A 150 -2.84 -10.79 6.02
CA TYR A 150 -2.68 -10.50 7.44
C TYR A 150 -2.26 -11.77 8.18
N LEU A 151 -1.14 -11.70 8.88
CA LEU A 151 -0.51 -12.81 9.56
C LEU A 151 -0.32 -12.46 11.05
N LYS A 152 -1.32 -12.79 11.86
CA LYS A 152 -1.30 -12.54 13.30
C LYS A 152 -0.19 -13.32 13.98
N GLY A 153 0.60 -12.67 14.83
CA GLY A 153 1.69 -13.27 15.60
C GLY A 153 2.90 -13.72 14.77
N MET A 154 2.92 -13.48 13.44
CA MET A 154 3.96 -14.04 12.57
C MET A 154 5.20 -13.15 12.43
N LEU A 155 5.23 -11.98 13.05
CA LEU A 155 6.42 -11.11 13.07
C LEU A 155 7.60 -11.82 13.74
N ILE A 156 7.36 -12.64 14.76
CA ILE A 156 8.38 -13.43 15.44
C ILE A 156 9.15 -14.35 14.47
N LYS A 157 8.48 -14.93 13.48
CA LYS A 157 9.12 -15.80 12.47
C LYS A 157 9.99 -15.01 11.48
N ARG A 158 9.60 -13.75 11.18
CA ARG A 158 10.33 -12.90 10.24
C ARG A 158 11.45 -12.10 10.91
N ASN A 159 11.17 -11.46 12.07
CA ASN A 159 12.02 -10.45 12.69
C ASN A 159 12.50 -10.83 14.10
N ARG A 160 12.09 -11.98 14.64
CA ARG A 160 12.41 -12.44 16.02
C ARG A 160 11.85 -11.52 17.12
N VAL A 161 10.79 -10.75 16.81
CA VAL A 161 10.10 -9.84 17.73
C VAL A 161 8.62 -10.22 17.72
N PRO A 162 7.92 -10.29 18.87
CA PRO A 162 6.48 -10.50 18.92
C PRO A 162 5.72 -9.43 18.13
N GLY A 163 4.64 -9.81 17.46
CA GLY A 163 3.86 -8.88 16.66
C GLY A 163 3.23 -9.50 15.42
N ASP A 164 2.54 -8.68 14.67
CA ASP A 164 1.79 -9.04 13.47
C ASP A 164 2.52 -8.60 12.19
N LEU A 165 2.20 -9.26 11.08
CA LEU A 165 2.66 -8.90 9.73
C LEU A 165 1.49 -8.61 8.81
N LEU A 166 1.65 -7.57 7.97
CA LEU A 166 0.80 -7.30 6.82
C LEU A 166 1.65 -7.40 5.54
N VAL A 167 1.47 -8.47 4.79
CA VAL A 167 2.16 -8.66 3.51
C VAL A 167 1.33 -8.03 2.41
N LEU A 168 1.96 -7.17 1.58
CA LEU A 168 1.35 -6.51 0.45
C LEU A 168 2.05 -6.94 -0.84
N ARG A 169 1.26 -7.36 -1.82
CA ARG A 169 1.70 -7.68 -3.18
C ARG A 169 0.83 -6.93 -4.16
N CYS A 170 1.48 -6.29 -5.13
CA CYS A 170 0.80 -5.47 -6.13
C CYS A 170 1.60 -5.52 -7.43
N ASP A 171 0.90 -5.75 -8.54
CA ASP A 171 1.46 -5.72 -9.88
C ASP A 171 0.61 -4.77 -10.72
N PHE A 172 1.23 -3.76 -11.32
CA PHE A 172 0.56 -2.77 -12.16
C PHE A 172 1.55 -2.07 -13.08
N THR A 173 1.03 -1.39 -14.10
CA THR A 173 1.82 -0.65 -15.09
C THR A 173 1.53 0.84 -14.98
N ILE A 174 2.55 1.65 -15.19
CA ILE A 174 2.45 3.11 -15.35
C ILE A 174 3.17 3.51 -16.64
N LYS A 175 2.91 4.73 -17.12
CA LYS A 175 3.66 5.34 -18.22
C LYS A 175 4.65 6.36 -17.67
N ARG A 176 5.93 6.29 -18.10
CA ARG A 176 6.94 7.29 -17.71
C ARG A 176 6.59 8.69 -18.21
N SER A 177 5.94 8.79 -19.39
CA SER A 177 5.45 10.03 -19.96
C SER A 177 4.42 10.74 -19.09
N ASP A 178 3.57 9.99 -18.39
CA ASP A 178 2.58 10.53 -17.43
C ASP A 178 3.22 11.31 -16.27
N PHE A 179 4.50 11.05 -15.98
CA PHE A 179 5.25 11.66 -14.89
C PHE A 179 6.40 12.55 -15.39
N GLY A 180 6.46 12.85 -16.70
CA GLY A 180 7.50 13.69 -17.27
C GLY A 180 8.91 13.08 -17.18
N ILE A 181 9.02 11.76 -17.18
CA ILE A 181 10.30 11.05 -17.14
C ILE A 181 10.76 10.85 -18.59
N ASN A 182 11.61 11.76 -19.09
CA ASN A 182 12.16 11.75 -20.46
C ASN A 182 11.09 11.40 -21.52
N ALA A 183 9.90 12.01 -21.41
CA ALA A 183 8.73 11.70 -22.22
C ALA A 183 8.99 11.91 -23.72
N GLY A 184 8.55 10.94 -24.55
CA GLY A 184 8.67 11.00 -26.01
C GLY A 184 10.08 10.77 -26.56
N ASN A 185 11.07 10.43 -25.70
CA ASN A 185 12.44 10.21 -26.14
C ASN A 185 12.88 8.76 -25.93
N ASN A 186 13.63 8.21 -26.90
CA ASN A 186 14.26 6.88 -26.84
C ASN A 186 13.27 5.73 -26.55
N GLU A 187 12.04 5.79 -27.03
CA GLU A 187 11.02 4.77 -26.72
C GLU A 187 11.34 3.42 -27.37
N GLU A 188 12.15 3.40 -28.42
CA GLU A 188 12.67 2.19 -29.04
C GLU A 188 13.66 1.41 -28.14
N LYS A 189 14.31 2.09 -27.15
CA LYS A 189 15.27 1.51 -26.20
C LYS A 189 14.74 1.47 -24.78
N VAL A 190 13.89 2.43 -24.41
CA VAL A 190 13.34 2.56 -23.07
C VAL A 190 11.84 2.73 -23.16
N SER A 191 11.11 1.68 -22.93
CA SER A 191 9.64 1.66 -23.01
C SER A 191 9.01 2.82 -22.25
N ASP A 192 7.92 3.39 -22.79
CA ASP A 192 7.08 4.32 -22.05
C ASP A 192 6.34 3.61 -20.90
N GLU A 193 6.00 2.36 -21.08
CA GLU A 193 5.39 1.54 -20.05
C GLU A 193 6.41 0.98 -19.06
N ILE A 194 6.11 1.09 -17.77
CA ILE A 194 6.90 0.54 -16.67
C ILE A 194 6.02 -0.44 -15.92
N GLU A 195 6.33 -1.72 -16.04
CA GLU A 195 5.73 -2.75 -15.19
C GLU A 195 6.33 -2.70 -13.79
N LEU A 196 5.48 -2.65 -12.77
CA LEU A 196 5.88 -2.56 -11.37
C LEU A 196 5.37 -3.76 -10.57
N LYS A 197 6.26 -4.37 -9.79
CA LYS A 197 5.92 -5.49 -8.89
C LYS A 197 6.38 -5.14 -7.47
N LEU A 198 5.43 -4.82 -6.58
CA LEU A 198 5.70 -4.58 -5.17
C LEU A 198 5.64 -5.89 -4.40
N ARG A 199 6.65 -6.12 -3.56
CA ARG A 199 6.78 -7.30 -2.71
C ARG A 199 7.25 -6.84 -1.34
N VAL A 200 6.30 -6.41 -0.49
CA VAL A 200 6.61 -5.73 0.76
C VAL A 200 5.82 -6.30 1.94
N ALA A 201 6.37 -6.18 3.13
CA ALA A 201 5.71 -6.59 4.36
C ALA A 201 5.91 -5.52 5.44
N GLY A 202 4.81 -5.10 6.04
CA GLY A 202 4.77 -4.20 7.17
C GLY A 202 4.77 -4.96 8.49
N ALA A 203 5.41 -4.40 9.50
CA ALA A 203 5.52 -4.95 10.85
C ALA A 203 4.69 -4.13 11.84
N ALA A 204 4.00 -4.80 12.75
CA ALA A 204 3.33 -4.22 13.90
C ALA A 204 3.77 -4.98 15.16
N PRO A 205 4.88 -4.61 15.80
CA PRO A 205 5.31 -5.19 17.07
C PRO A 205 4.36 -4.81 18.21
N TYR A 206 4.24 -5.68 19.23
CA TYR A 206 3.50 -5.44 20.48
C TYR A 206 4.23 -6.02 21.68
#